data_3610056f2c3f2e8daf1950e5882606a8
#
_entry.id   3610056f2c3f2e8daf1950e5882606a8
#
_cell.length_a   1.000
_cell.length_b   1.000
_cell.length_c   1.000
_cell.angle_alpha   90.00
_cell.angle_beta   90.00
_cell.angle_gamma   90.00
#
_symmetry.space_group_name_H-M   'P 1'
#
loop_
_entity.id
_entity.type
_entity.pdbx_description
1 polymer ?
#
loop_
_entity_poly.entity_id
_entity_poly.type
_entity_poly.pdbx_seq_one_letter_code
_entity_poly.pdbx_strand_id
1 'polypeptide(L)'
;SWCSHNALLSGLGKAPIRYIVEDAMTFLQREIRRGNRYNAIIMDPPAFGRGKGGELWKLSDHLPFLIDIAQEALSENPLFLLLNTYSESVDDLAESMISKRLSRLGGSFSMAELVVTGSLDRLPLPLGKAHRWKSGP
;
A
#
# COMPACT_ATOMS: atom_id res chain seq x y z
N SER A 1 9.21 -5.34 19.01
CA SER A 1 9.26 -5.71 17.59
C SER A 1 10.29 -4.85 16.86
N TRP A 2 10.71 -5.27 15.68
CA TRP A 2 11.66 -4.48 14.87
C TRP A 2 11.05 -3.13 14.48
N CYS A 3 9.77 -3.10 14.12
CA CYS A 3 9.07 -1.85 13.82
C CYS A 3 9.08 -0.85 14.98
N SER A 4 8.86 -1.30 16.22
CA SER A 4 8.89 -0.41 17.38
C SER A 4 10.31 0.13 17.67
N HIS A 5 11.35 -0.66 17.41
CA HIS A 5 12.73 -0.22 17.50
C HIS A 5 13.05 0.84 16.43
N ASN A 6 12.64 0.61 15.18
CA ASN A 6 12.82 1.58 14.09
C ASN A 6 12.10 2.89 14.38
N ALA A 7 10.89 2.84 14.92
CA ALA A 7 10.15 4.04 15.31
C ALA A 7 10.91 4.82 16.40
N LEU A 8 11.47 4.14 17.37
CA LEU A 8 12.29 4.78 18.42
C LEU A 8 13.51 5.49 17.81
N LEU A 9 14.26 4.81 16.92
CA LEU A 9 15.42 5.37 16.23
C LEU A 9 15.05 6.57 15.33
N SER A 10 13.83 6.59 14.82
CA SER A 10 13.27 7.69 14.01
C SER A 10 12.67 8.83 14.85
N GLY A 11 12.85 8.84 16.16
CA GLY A 11 12.28 9.86 17.04
C GLY A 11 10.78 9.72 17.30
N LEU A 12 10.16 8.64 16.81
CA LEU A 12 8.72 8.37 16.90
C LEU A 12 8.33 7.47 18.09
N GLY A 13 9.21 7.28 19.05
CA GLY A 13 8.99 6.36 20.19
C GLY A 13 7.80 6.72 21.09
N LYS A 14 7.33 7.97 21.05
CA LYS A 14 6.13 8.44 21.78
C LYS A 14 4.92 8.65 20.87
N ALA A 15 5.05 8.41 19.57
CA ALA A 15 3.93 8.52 18.64
C ALA A 15 2.88 7.43 18.88
N PRO A 16 1.58 7.68 18.62
CA PRO A 16 0.50 6.71 18.83
C PRO A 16 0.50 5.64 17.73
N ILE A 17 1.56 4.84 17.65
CA ILE A 17 1.73 3.79 16.63
C ILE A 17 1.25 2.45 17.20
N ARG A 18 0.35 1.79 16.48
CA ARG A 18 -0.09 0.42 16.77
C ARG A 18 0.61 -0.56 15.84
N TYR A 19 1.29 -1.54 16.42
CA TYR A 19 1.96 -2.61 15.67
C TYR A 19 1.11 -3.86 15.70
N ILE A 20 0.56 -4.25 14.56
CA ILE A 20 -0.36 -5.38 14.42
C ILE A 20 0.27 -6.42 13.52
N VAL A 21 0.41 -7.65 14.00
CA VAL A 21 0.93 -8.79 13.22
C VAL A 21 -0.23 -9.69 12.87
N GLU A 22 -0.82 -9.44 11.72
CA GLU A 22 -2.00 -10.15 11.22
C GLU A 22 -2.01 -10.15 9.69
N ASP A 23 -2.80 -11.00 9.08
CA ASP A 23 -3.12 -10.91 7.67
C ASP A 23 -3.84 -9.58 7.38
N ALA A 24 -3.32 -8.82 6.43
CA ALA A 24 -3.78 -7.44 6.18
C ALA A 24 -5.24 -7.40 5.69
N MET A 25 -5.65 -8.37 4.86
CA MET A 25 -7.02 -8.42 4.34
C MET A 25 -8.02 -8.77 5.44
N THR A 26 -7.70 -9.75 6.27
CA THR A 26 -8.49 -10.11 7.45
C THR A 26 -8.61 -8.93 8.43
N PHE A 27 -7.51 -8.22 8.65
CA PHE A 27 -7.50 -7.02 9.48
C PHE A 27 -8.43 -5.94 8.92
N LEU A 28 -8.28 -5.56 7.63
CA LEU A 28 -9.09 -4.53 7.01
C LEU A 28 -10.59 -4.87 7.00
N GLN A 29 -10.96 -6.12 6.65
CA GLN A 29 -12.34 -6.58 6.70
C GLN A 29 -12.95 -6.42 8.10
N ARG A 30 -12.17 -6.73 9.13
CA ARG A 30 -12.62 -6.57 10.52
C ARG A 30 -12.80 -5.10 10.89
N GLU A 31 -11.87 -4.22 10.50
CA GLU A 31 -11.95 -2.79 10.75
C GLU A 31 -13.15 -2.15 10.03
N ILE A 32 -13.39 -2.52 8.79
CA ILE A 32 -14.56 -2.09 8.02
C ILE A 32 -15.87 -2.47 8.73
N ARG A 33 -15.99 -3.73 9.18
CA ARG A 33 -17.16 -4.20 9.93
C ARG A 33 -17.37 -3.47 11.27
N ARG A 34 -16.28 -2.94 11.86
CA ARG A 34 -16.33 -2.14 13.10
C ARG A 34 -16.64 -0.67 12.83
N GLY A 35 -16.78 -0.27 11.57
CA GLY A 35 -16.98 1.12 11.18
C GLY A 35 -15.71 1.97 11.20
N ASN A 36 -14.54 1.38 11.44
CA ASN A 36 -13.27 2.10 11.41
C ASN A 36 -12.90 2.46 9.96
N ARG A 37 -12.39 3.69 9.77
CA ARG A 37 -11.96 4.21 8.48
C ARG A 37 -10.63 4.92 8.63
N TYR A 38 -9.88 4.98 7.54
CA TYR A 38 -8.51 5.50 7.50
C TYR A 38 -8.40 6.69 6.54
N ASN A 39 -7.71 7.73 6.94
CA ASN A 39 -7.48 8.90 6.08
C ASN A 39 -6.43 8.63 5.00
N ALA A 40 -5.51 7.71 5.26
CA ALA A 40 -4.50 7.30 4.28
C ALA A 40 -4.18 5.82 4.43
N ILE A 41 -3.84 5.17 3.32
CA ILE A 41 -3.43 3.77 3.28
C ILE A 41 -2.16 3.65 2.45
N ILE A 42 -1.14 3.00 3.02
CA ILE A 42 0.10 2.64 2.32
C ILE A 42 0.15 1.12 2.27
N MET A 43 0.35 0.57 1.08
CA MET A 43 0.42 -0.86 0.82
C MET A 43 1.74 -1.21 0.16
N ASP A 44 2.43 -2.19 0.72
CA ASP A 44 3.68 -2.73 0.19
C ASP A 44 3.61 -4.28 0.18
N PRO A 45 2.69 -4.85 -0.62
CA PRO A 45 2.46 -6.29 -0.64
C PRO A 45 3.58 -7.01 -1.39
N PRO A 46 3.97 -8.23 -0.94
CA PRO A 46 4.90 -9.02 -1.71
C PRO A 46 4.29 -9.47 -3.04
N ALA A 47 5.11 -9.55 -4.10
CA ALA A 47 4.66 -10.05 -5.40
C ALA A 47 4.18 -11.52 -5.30
N PHE A 48 4.89 -12.32 -4.49
CA PHE A 48 4.59 -13.73 -4.21
C PHE A 48 4.81 -14.02 -2.72
N GLY A 49 4.06 -14.97 -2.18
CA GLY A 49 4.20 -15.39 -0.79
C GLY A 49 3.44 -16.68 -0.49
N ARG A 50 3.57 -17.13 0.75
CA ARG A 50 2.76 -18.22 1.30
C ARG A 50 2.12 -17.76 2.59
N GLY A 51 0.82 -17.97 2.72
CA GLY A 51 0.08 -17.77 3.96
C GLY A 51 0.42 -18.82 5.02
N LYS A 52 -0.07 -18.62 6.22
CA LYS A 52 0.16 -19.54 7.36
C LYS A 52 -0.41 -20.95 7.14
N GLY A 53 -1.46 -21.07 6.34
CA GLY A 53 -2.07 -22.34 5.93
C GLY A 53 -1.43 -22.98 4.70
N GLY A 54 -0.36 -22.38 4.14
CA GLY A 54 0.32 -22.88 2.95
C GLY A 54 -0.28 -22.40 1.63
N GLU A 55 -1.35 -21.59 1.69
CA GLU A 55 -1.99 -20.96 0.53
C GLU A 55 -1.01 -20.07 -0.23
N LEU A 56 -1.07 -20.15 -1.55
CA LEU A 56 -0.21 -19.35 -2.42
C LEU A 56 -0.78 -17.94 -2.56
N TRP A 57 0.03 -16.95 -2.22
CA TRP A 57 -0.22 -15.55 -2.51
C TRP A 57 0.46 -15.15 -3.82
N LYS A 58 -0.29 -14.53 -4.72
CA LYS A 58 0.23 -13.89 -5.92
C LYS A 58 -0.49 -12.55 -6.09
N LEU A 59 0.28 -11.46 -6.11
CA LEU A 59 -0.30 -10.11 -6.10
C LEU A 59 -1.21 -9.86 -7.31
N SER A 60 -0.84 -10.32 -8.51
CA SER A 60 -1.66 -10.16 -9.71
C SER A 60 -3.08 -10.72 -9.55
N ASP A 61 -3.23 -11.80 -8.80
CA ASP A 61 -4.50 -12.51 -8.64
C ASP A 61 -5.36 -11.86 -7.54
N HIS A 62 -4.70 -11.25 -6.52
CA HIS A 62 -5.34 -10.67 -5.36
C HIS A 62 -5.49 -9.14 -5.41
N LEU A 63 -4.80 -8.48 -6.36
CA LEU A 63 -4.78 -7.02 -6.47
C LEU A 63 -6.17 -6.39 -6.58
N PRO A 64 -7.12 -6.93 -7.39
CA PRO A 64 -8.46 -6.38 -7.46
C PRO A 64 -9.13 -6.28 -6.10
N PHE A 65 -9.10 -7.38 -5.36
CA PHE A 65 -9.71 -7.44 -4.03
C PHE A 65 -8.98 -6.56 -3.01
N LEU A 66 -7.63 -6.50 -3.08
CA LEU A 66 -6.83 -5.65 -2.19
C LEU A 66 -7.18 -4.17 -2.39
N ILE A 67 -7.34 -3.71 -3.62
CA ILE A 67 -7.71 -2.31 -3.91
C ILE A 67 -9.16 -2.04 -3.50
N ASP A 68 -10.08 -2.98 -3.76
CA ASP A 68 -11.48 -2.82 -3.36
C ASP A 68 -11.63 -2.67 -1.85
N ILE A 69 -10.98 -3.54 -1.07
CA ILE A 69 -11.05 -3.49 0.39
C ILE A 69 -10.32 -2.26 0.96
N ALA A 70 -9.20 -1.86 0.35
CA ALA A 70 -8.49 -0.64 0.74
C ALA A 70 -9.36 0.60 0.50
N GLN A 71 -10.03 0.68 -0.65
CA GLN A 71 -10.96 1.76 -0.96
C GLN A 71 -12.11 1.82 0.04
N GLU A 72 -12.71 0.69 0.39
CA GLU A 72 -13.79 0.63 1.37
C GLU A 72 -13.34 1.06 2.77
N ALA A 73 -12.07 0.80 3.11
CA ALA A 73 -11.48 1.19 4.38
C ALA A 73 -11.09 2.68 4.45
N LEU A 74 -11.08 3.41 3.33
CA LEU A 74 -10.84 4.86 3.33
C LEU A 74 -12.01 5.61 3.98
N SER A 75 -11.67 6.73 4.64
CA SER A 75 -12.65 7.65 5.21
C SER A 75 -13.41 8.41 4.10
N GLU A 76 -14.44 9.17 4.49
CA GLU A 76 -15.18 10.04 3.57
C GLU A 76 -14.30 11.15 2.97
N ASN A 77 -13.29 11.61 3.70
CA ASN A 77 -12.34 12.63 3.28
C ASN A 77 -10.91 12.06 3.33
N PRO A 78 -10.56 11.13 2.44
CA PRO A 78 -9.26 10.51 2.45
C PRO A 78 -8.18 11.46 1.93
N LEU A 79 -6.95 11.28 2.38
CA LEU A 79 -5.80 12.06 1.93
C LEU A 79 -5.13 11.43 0.72
N PHE A 80 -4.79 10.13 0.84
CA PHE A 80 -4.14 9.39 -0.24
C PHE A 80 -4.23 7.87 -0.07
N LEU A 81 -3.99 7.17 -1.17
CA LEU A 81 -3.69 5.75 -1.22
C LEU A 81 -2.38 5.56 -1.99
N LEU A 82 -1.44 4.80 -1.43
CA LEU A 82 -0.16 4.45 -2.03
C LEU A 82 -0.03 2.93 -2.10
N LEU A 83 0.34 2.43 -3.28
CA LEU A 83 0.65 1.02 -3.51
C LEU A 83 2.02 0.90 -4.17
N ASN A 84 2.92 0.13 -3.58
CA ASN A 84 4.17 -0.27 -4.22
C ASN A 84 4.00 -1.60 -4.96
N THR A 85 4.60 -1.69 -6.15
CA THR A 85 4.65 -2.90 -6.96
C THR A 85 6.09 -3.15 -7.42
N TYR A 86 6.42 -4.43 -7.65
CA TYR A 86 7.79 -4.87 -7.97
C TYR A 86 7.81 -5.76 -9.22
N SER A 87 6.77 -5.71 -10.04
CA SER A 87 6.61 -6.53 -11.24
C SER A 87 5.84 -5.77 -12.31
N GLU A 88 6.41 -5.63 -13.49
CA GLU A 88 5.78 -4.95 -14.63
C GLU A 88 4.40 -5.52 -14.97
N SER A 89 4.22 -6.81 -14.83
CA SER A 89 2.92 -7.48 -15.09
C SER A 89 1.78 -7.02 -14.18
N VAL A 90 2.10 -6.32 -13.09
CA VAL A 90 1.13 -5.82 -12.10
C VAL A 90 0.94 -4.31 -12.22
N ASP A 91 1.90 -3.60 -12.80
CA ASP A 91 1.92 -2.14 -12.83
C ASP A 91 0.74 -1.55 -13.58
N ASP A 92 0.50 -2.00 -14.82
CA ASP A 92 -0.62 -1.51 -15.65
C ASP A 92 -1.98 -1.84 -15.01
N LEU A 93 -2.07 -3.01 -14.39
CA LEU A 93 -3.26 -3.42 -13.66
C LEU A 93 -3.49 -2.53 -12.44
N ALA A 94 -2.43 -2.23 -11.67
CA ALA A 94 -2.50 -1.37 -10.50
C ALA A 94 -2.94 0.05 -10.88
N GLU A 95 -2.35 0.64 -11.92
CA GLU A 95 -2.71 1.96 -12.44
C GLU A 95 -4.18 2.01 -12.85
N SER A 96 -4.60 1.09 -13.73
CA SER A 96 -5.97 1.02 -14.22
C SER A 96 -6.97 0.87 -13.09
N MET A 97 -6.67 0.02 -12.11
CA MET A 97 -7.59 -0.26 -11.01
C MET A 97 -7.70 0.90 -10.03
N ILE A 98 -6.57 1.49 -9.61
CA ILE A 98 -6.57 2.62 -8.69
C ILE A 98 -7.27 3.80 -9.33
N SER A 99 -6.91 4.15 -10.57
CA SER A 99 -7.55 5.24 -11.31
C SER A 99 -9.05 5.05 -11.44
N LYS A 100 -9.50 3.86 -11.83
CA LYS A 100 -10.93 3.56 -12.04
C LYS A 100 -11.72 3.57 -10.74
N ARG A 101 -11.18 2.95 -9.68
CA ARG A 101 -11.90 2.78 -8.41
C ARG A 101 -11.95 4.06 -7.59
N LEU A 102 -10.89 4.85 -7.62
CA LEU A 102 -10.83 6.10 -6.83
C LEU A 102 -11.28 7.33 -7.62
N SER A 103 -11.57 7.21 -8.93
CA SER A 103 -12.06 8.31 -9.77
C SER A 103 -13.28 9.04 -9.19
N ARG A 104 -14.20 8.31 -8.57
CA ARG A 104 -15.41 8.87 -7.94
C ARG A 104 -15.12 9.76 -6.71
N LEU A 105 -13.94 9.62 -6.12
CA LEU A 105 -13.51 10.46 -4.99
C LEU A 105 -12.83 11.76 -5.46
N GLY A 106 -12.74 11.97 -6.79
CA GLY A 106 -11.96 13.07 -7.35
C GLY A 106 -10.46 12.86 -7.15
N GLY A 107 -9.70 13.97 -7.15
CA GLY A 107 -8.27 13.91 -6.92
C GLY A 107 -7.43 13.56 -8.14
N SER A 108 -6.19 13.15 -7.93
CA SER A 108 -5.23 12.85 -8.99
C SER A 108 -4.48 11.55 -8.73
N PHE A 109 -4.21 10.84 -9.82
CA PHE A 109 -3.34 9.67 -9.83
C PHE A 109 -1.95 10.07 -10.35
N SER A 110 -0.91 9.48 -9.78
CA SER A 110 0.47 9.60 -10.26
C SER A 110 1.22 8.29 -10.02
N MET A 111 2.18 8.00 -10.89
CA MET A 111 3.10 6.88 -10.74
C MET A 111 4.54 7.40 -10.74
N ALA A 112 5.40 6.79 -9.95
CA ALA A 112 6.82 7.08 -9.90
C ALA A 112 7.63 5.79 -9.84
N GLU A 113 8.78 5.77 -10.51
CA GLU A 113 9.74 4.68 -10.35
C GLU A 113 10.41 4.76 -8.98
N LEU A 114 10.53 3.61 -8.34
CA LEU A 114 11.34 3.42 -7.13
C LEU A 114 12.74 3.03 -7.57
N VAL A 115 13.72 3.84 -7.20
CA VAL A 115 15.12 3.60 -7.55
C VAL A 115 16.02 3.72 -6.33
N VAL A 116 17.06 2.91 -6.27
CA VAL A 116 18.18 3.11 -5.34
C VAL A 116 19.32 3.77 -6.10
N THR A 117 19.71 4.94 -5.62
CA THR A 117 20.91 5.65 -6.12
C THR A 117 22.13 5.25 -5.29
N GLY A 118 23.18 4.79 -5.93
CA GLY A 118 24.45 4.49 -5.28
C GLY A 118 25.20 5.78 -4.89
N SER A 119 26.09 5.67 -3.90
CA SER A 119 26.95 6.80 -3.43
C SER A 119 28.09 7.18 -4.39
N LEU A 120 28.26 6.48 -5.49
CA LEU A 120 29.35 6.68 -6.46
C LEU A 120 28.74 6.60 -7.86
N ASP A 121 28.49 7.71 -8.53
CA ASP A 121 28.12 7.89 -9.96
C ASP A 121 27.62 6.63 -10.73
N ARG A 122 26.93 5.74 -10.03
CA ARG A 122 26.39 4.51 -10.59
C ARG A 122 24.99 4.74 -11.10
N LEU A 123 24.64 4.07 -12.18
CA LEU A 123 23.29 4.03 -12.69
C LEU A 123 22.30 3.65 -11.56
N PRO A 124 21.17 4.37 -11.46
CA PRO A 124 20.16 4.03 -10.48
C PRO A 124 19.64 2.60 -10.71
N LEU A 125 19.51 1.84 -9.64
CA LEU A 125 18.96 0.50 -9.68
C LEU A 125 17.43 0.59 -9.55
N PRO A 126 16.66 0.19 -10.57
CA PRO A 126 15.21 0.16 -10.46
C PRO A 126 14.77 -0.92 -9.46
N LEU A 127 13.87 -0.59 -8.56
CA LEU A 127 13.29 -1.51 -7.59
C LEU A 127 11.86 -1.89 -7.95
N GLY A 128 11.06 -0.95 -8.46
CA GLY A 128 9.65 -1.13 -8.73
C GLY A 128 8.96 0.20 -8.98
N LYS A 129 7.67 0.26 -8.76
CA LYS A 129 6.85 1.46 -8.96
C LYS A 129 5.99 1.78 -7.75
N ALA A 130 5.78 3.07 -7.50
CA ALA A 130 4.86 3.60 -6.52
C ALA A 130 3.65 4.21 -7.24
N HIS A 131 2.49 3.63 -7.04
CA HIS A 131 1.20 4.08 -7.56
C HIS A 131 0.49 4.88 -6.48
N ARG A 132 0.27 6.16 -6.71
CA ARG A 132 -0.32 7.06 -5.72
C ARG A 132 -1.57 7.74 -6.27
N TRP A 133 -2.67 7.56 -5.58
CA TRP A 133 -3.81 8.45 -5.66
C TRP A 133 -3.79 9.41 -4.46
N LYS A 134 -4.09 10.68 -4.68
CA LYS A 134 -4.31 11.68 -3.63
C LYS A 134 -5.60 12.42 -3.89
N SER A 135 -6.29 12.83 -2.83
CA SER A 135 -7.48 13.68 -2.94
C SER A 135 -7.14 15.01 -3.61
N GLY A 136 -8.13 15.61 -4.23
CA GLY A 136 -8.02 16.98 -4.75
C GLY A 136 -7.84 18.02 -3.62
N PRO A 137 -7.51 19.25 -3.98
CA PRO A 137 -7.51 20.36 -3.03
C PRO A 137 -8.91 20.64 -2.51
#